data_dcb9f4831a86fb0e76d85ad3a8e1db05
#
_entry.id   dcb9f4831a86fb0e76d85ad3a8e1db05
#
_cell.length_a   1.000
_cell.length_b   1.000
_cell.length_c   1.000
_cell.angle_alpha   90.00
_cell.angle_beta   90.00
_cell.angle_gamma   90.00
#
_symmetry.space_group_name_H-M   'P 1'
#
loop_
_entity.id
_entity.type
_entity.pdbx_description
1 polymer ?
#
loop_
_entity_poly.entity_id
_entity_poly.type
_entity_poly.pdbx_seq_one_letter_code
_entity_poly.pdbx_strand_id
1 'polypeptide(L)'
;ERRHALTVAELAQRFDKEHIAVRLKPGTAQEYRRNLRRFILPAIGRLKVADVSKADVARLHHELRHIPYQANRNLEVVSKMFNLAELWGLRSDGSNPRRHLRKYPEEKRERYLSPAELAALGEALSRAEQERVEDPYAIAAIRLLIFTGCRLNEIMTLKWSYVDFEARCLRLPDTKTGARIVHLGAPALDVLSRIER
;
A
#
# COMPACT_ATOMS: atom_id res chain seq x y z
N GLU A 1 -26.82 26.89 16.65
CA GLU A 1 -26.43 25.46 16.32
C GLU A 1 -25.35 25.34 15.21
N ARG A 2 -25.31 26.23 14.18
CA ARG A 2 -24.31 26.16 13.09
C ARG A 2 -22.85 26.46 13.52
N ARG A 3 -22.60 27.15 14.61
CA ARG A 3 -21.25 27.56 15.07
C ARG A 3 -20.39 26.37 15.55
N HIS A 4 -20.99 25.27 15.99
CA HIS A 4 -20.31 24.06 16.49
C HIS A 4 -20.34 22.87 15.53
N ALA A 5 -20.77 23.07 14.27
CA ALA A 5 -20.77 22.00 13.28
C ALA A 5 -19.33 21.57 12.95
N LEU A 6 -19.09 20.26 13.02
CA LEU A 6 -17.79 19.62 12.83
C LEU A 6 -17.22 19.92 11.42
N THR A 7 -15.95 20.27 11.36
CA THR A 7 -15.22 20.43 10.09
C THR A 7 -14.70 19.08 9.58
N VAL A 8 -14.34 19.01 8.30
CA VAL A 8 -13.69 17.82 7.73
C VAL A 8 -12.34 17.56 8.40
N ALA A 9 -11.62 18.59 8.84
CA ALA A 9 -10.36 18.42 9.57
C ALA A 9 -10.59 17.71 10.92
N GLU A 10 -11.62 18.10 11.66
CA GLU A 10 -12.00 17.45 12.92
C GLU A 10 -12.54 16.02 12.68
N LEU A 11 -13.32 15.82 11.61
CA LEU A 11 -13.73 14.48 11.18
C LEU A 11 -12.52 13.59 10.87
N ALA A 12 -11.50 14.12 10.19
CA ALA A 12 -10.29 13.38 9.86
C ALA A 12 -9.49 12.96 11.11
N GLN A 13 -9.46 13.82 12.16
CA GLN A 13 -8.86 13.45 13.45
C GLN A 13 -9.60 12.29 14.12
N ARG A 14 -10.93 12.33 14.13
CA ARG A 14 -11.76 11.23 14.64
C ARG A 14 -11.57 9.97 13.80
N PHE A 15 -11.53 10.10 12.48
CA PHE A 15 -11.29 9.02 11.54
C PHE A 15 -9.92 8.35 11.76
N ASP A 16 -8.87 9.15 12.02
CA ASP A 16 -7.55 8.62 12.35
C ASP A 16 -7.60 7.81 13.66
N LYS A 17 -8.15 8.40 14.72
CA LYS A 17 -8.21 7.78 16.05
C LYS A 17 -9.06 6.51 16.09
N GLU A 18 -10.26 6.53 15.51
CA GLU A 18 -11.25 5.48 15.68
C GLU A 18 -11.23 4.42 14.56
N HIS A 19 -10.61 4.72 13.42
CA HIS A 19 -10.56 3.79 12.29
C HIS A 19 -9.14 3.49 11.82
N ILE A 20 -8.33 4.51 11.45
CA ILE A 20 -7.03 4.27 10.84
C ILE A 20 -6.09 3.59 11.84
N ALA A 21 -5.98 4.13 13.05
CA ALA A 21 -5.07 3.62 14.07
C ALA A 21 -5.46 2.22 14.58
N VAL A 22 -6.78 1.90 14.57
CA VAL A 22 -7.30 0.68 15.20
C VAL A 22 -7.48 -0.47 14.20
N ARG A 23 -7.82 -0.16 12.93
CA ARG A 23 -8.30 -1.17 11.98
C ARG A 23 -7.38 -1.41 10.78
N LEU A 24 -6.43 -0.51 10.52
CA LEU A 24 -5.61 -0.61 9.32
C LEU A 24 -4.21 -1.13 9.64
N LYS A 25 -3.67 -1.95 8.74
CA LYS A 25 -2.25 -2.35 8.80
C LYS A 25 -1.35 -1.10 8.65
N PRO A 26 -0.15 -1.07 9.27
CA PRO A 26 0.71 0.11 9.33
C PRO A 26 0.94 0.80 7.98
N GLY A 27 1.20 0.05 6.91
CA GLY A 27 1.41 0.61 5.57
C GLY A 27 0.17 1.32 5.01
N THR A 28 -1.02 0.72 5.18
CA THR A 28 -2.30 1.33 4.75
C THR A 28 -2.62 2.57 5.60
N ALA A 29 -2.37 2.50 6.92
CA ALA A 29 -2.56 3.62 7.83
C ALA A 29 -1.70 4.82 7.43
N GLN A 30 -0.41 4.58 7.13
CA GLN A 30 0.51 5.62 6.66
C GLN A 30 0.03 6.25 5.34
N GLU A 31 -0.45 5.45 4.40
CA GLU A 31 -0.97 5.94 3.13
C GLU A 31 -2.23 6.78 3.31
N TYR A 32 -3.18 6.35 4.15
CA TYR A 32 -4.39 7.12 4.45
C TYR A 32 -4.05 8.48 5.06
N ARG A 33 -3.15 8.51 6.06
CA ARG A 33 -2.67 9.76 6.68
C ARG A 33 -1.98 10.68 5.68
N ARG A 34 -1.15 10.11 4.77
CA ARG A 34 -0.53 10.85 3.69
C ARG A 34 -1.57 11.50 2.78
N ASN A 35 -2.59 10.74 2.37
CA ASN A 35 -3.65 11.21 1.49
C ASN A 35 -4.49 12.31 2.16
N LEU A 36 -4.85 12.13 3.42
CA LEU A 36 -5.52 13.16 4.19
C LEU A 36 -4.70 14.44 4.24
N ARG A 37 -3.44 14.36 4.69
CA ARG A 37 -2.59 15.53 4.88
C ARG A 37 -2.22 16.25 3.59
N ARG A 38 -1.90 15.51 2.53
CA ARG A 38 -1.34 16.08 1.29
C ARG A 38 -2.39 16.56 0.32
N PHE A 39 -3.57 15.95 0.29
CA PHE A 39 -4.55 16.18 -0.75
C PHE A 39 -5.92 16.57 -0.20
N ILE A 40 -6.48 15.82 0.74
CA ILE A 40 -7.88 15.96 1.15
C ILE A 40 -8.06 17.19 2.05
N LEU A 41 -7.28 17.30 3.11
CA LEU A 41 -7.40 18.41 4.06
C LEU A 41 -7.09 19.80 3.46
N PRO A 42 -6.09 19.97 2.58
CA PRO A 42 -5.88 21.23 1.90
C PRO A 42 -7.08 21.67 1.05
N ALA A 43 -7.77 20.72 0.41
CA ALA A 43 -8.88 21.00 -0.49
C ALA A 43 -10.21 21.25 0.23
N ILE A 44 -10.57 20.40 1.20
CA ILE A 44 -11.89 20.42 1.83
C ILE A 44 -11.86 20.48 3.37
N GLY A 45 -10.69 20.50 4.00
CA GLY A 45 -10.55 20.40 5.45
C GLY A 45 -11.29 21.46 6.25
N ARG A 46 -11.43 22.67 5.71
CA ARG A 46 -12.12 23.80 6.35
C ARG A 46 -13.64 23.75 6.23
N LEU A 47 -14.17 22.95 5.30
CA LEU A 47 -15.60 22.83 5.09
C LEU A 47 -16.26 22.08 6.27
N LYS A 48 -17.50 22.43 6.56
CA LYS A 48 -18.30 21.68 7.52
C LYS A 48 -18.69 20.33 6.92
N VAL A 49 -18.64 19.27 7.73
CA VAL A 49 -18.94 17.91 7.29
C VAL A 49 -20.32 17.83 6.61
N ALA A 50 -21.30 18.53 7.15
CA ALA A 50 -22.65 18.57 6.59
C ALA A 50 -22.73 19.27 5.22
N ASP A 51 -21.86 20.25 4.98
CA ASP A 51 -21.92 21.14 3.81
C ASP A 51 -21.07 20.62 2.62
N VAL A 52 -20.21 19.62 2.83
CA VAL A 52 -19.43 19.04 1.72
C VAL A 52 -20.34 18.46 0.66
N SER A 53 -20.25 19.01 -0.54
CA SER A 53 -21.04 18.61 -1.69
C SER A 53 -20.32 17.60 -2.61
N LYS A 54 -21.08 16.98 -3.52
CA LYS A 54 -20.48 16.16 -4.59
C LYS A 54 -19.54 16.97 -5.47
N ALA A 55 -19.86 18.26 -5.70
CA ALA A 55 -19.02 19.16 -6.50
C ALA A 55 -17.65 19.40 -5.86
N ASP A 56 -17.56 19.50 -4.53
CA ASP A 56 -16.29 19.67 -3.84
C ASP A 56 -15.39 18.45 -3.99
N VAL A 57 -15.96 17.25 -3.83
CA VAL A 57 -15.22 15.98 -4.03
C VAL A 57 -14.85 15.77 -5.50
N ALA A 58 -15.74 16.15 -6.44
CA ALA A 58 -15.45 16.08 -7.87
C ALA A 58 -14.30 17.03 -8.25
N ARG A 59 -14.27 18.25 -7.69
CA ARG A 59 -13.19 19.22 -7.90
C ARG A 59 -11.86 18.69 -7.38
N LEU A 60 -11.80 18.18 -6.15
CA LEU A 60 -10.61 17.51 -5.61
C LEU A 60 -10.11 16.40 -6.53
N HIS A 61 -11.02 15.54 -7.01
CA HIS A 61 -10.66 14.45 -7.91
C HIS A 61 -10.15 14.97 -9.26
N HIS A 62 -10.78 16.01 -9.82
CA HIS A 62 -10.39 16.61 -11.09
C HIS A 62 -9.04 17.33 -11.02
N GLU A 63 -8.72 18.01 -9.95
CA GLU A 63 -7.42 18.67 -9.74
C GLU A 63 -6.26 17.65 -9.80
N LEU A 64 -6.52 16.42 -9.35
CA LEU A 64 -5.56 15.32 -9.36
C LEU A 64 -5.57 14.45 -10.64
N ARG A 65 -6.28 14.87 -11.72
CA ARG A 65 -6.43 14.08 -12.96
C ARG A 65 -5.12 13.69 -13.63
N HIS A 66 -4.06 14.47 -13.42
CA HIS A 66 -2.70 14.21 -13.94
C HIS A 66 -1.98 13.06 -13.21
N ILE A 67 -2.50 12.60 -12.07
CA ILE A 67 -2.05 11.46 -11.29
C ILE A 67 -3.22 10.52 -10.96
N PRO A 68 -3.82 9.85 -11.97
CA PRO A 68 -5.13 9.19 -11.87
C PRO A 68 -5.20 8.13 -10.77
N TYR A 69 -4.16 7.33 -10.59
CA TYR A 69 -4.10 6.35 -9.50
C TYR A 69 -4.23 7.01 -8.13
N GLN A 70 -3.51 8.11 -7.92
CA GLN A 70 -3.56 8.85 -6.65
C GLN A 70 -4.91 9.53 -6.45
N ALA A 71 -5.49 10.10 -7.52
CA ALA A 71 -6.83 10.66 -7.50
C ALA A 71 -7.87 9.63 -7.04
N ASN A 72 -7.81 8.41 -7.60
CA ASN A 72 -8.70 7.32 -7.23
C ASN A 72 -8.51 6.88 -5.77
N ARG A 73 -7.26 6.81 -5.27
CA ARG A 73 -6.99 6.50 -3.85
C ARG A 73 -7.56 7.55 -2.91
N ASN A 74 -7.50 8.84 -3.29
CA ASN A 74 -8.14 9.90 -2.50
C ASN A 74 -9.67 9.73 -2.46
N LEU A 75 -10.32 9.36 -3.58
CA LEU A 75 -11.75 9.04 -3.56
C LEU A 75 -12.09 7.89 -2.62
N GLU A 76 -11.25 6.87 -2.51
CA GLU A 76 -11.46 5.75 -1.58
C GLU A 76 -11.38 6.20 -0.12
N VAL A 77 -10.38 7.02 0.22
CA VAL A 77 -10.23 7.57 1.58
C VAL A 77 -11.42 8.47 1.92
N VAL A 78 -11.80 9.39 1.03
CA VAL A 78 -13.00 10.25 1.20
C VAL A 78 -14.24 9.40 1.37
N SER A 79 -14.45 8.39 0.51
CA SER A 79 -15.60 7.49 0.59
C SER A 79 -15.69 6.82 1.96
N LYS A 80 -14.58 6.27 2.46
CA LYS A 80 -14.56 5.59 3.76
C LYS A 80 -14.82 6.54 4.91
N MET A 81 -14.19 7.72 4.89
CA MET A 81 -14.34 8.75 5.92
C MET A 81 -15.79 9.24 6.00
N PHE A 82 -16.44 9.51 4.85
CA PHE A 82 -17.82 9.99 4.83
C PHE A 82 -18.85 8.88 5.09
N ASN A 83 -18.58 7.62 4.76
CA ASN A 83 -19.42 6.50 5.22
C ASN A 83 -19.41 6.38 6.77
N LEU A 84 -18.24 6.63 7.39
CA LEU A 84 -18.19 6.66 8.85
C LEU A 84 -18.85 7.91 9.43
N ALA A 85 -18.82 9.05 8.72
CA ALA A 85 -19.57 10.24 9.12
C ALA A 85 -21.09 9.99 9.13
N GLU A 86 -21.62 9.23 8.16
CA GLU A 86 -23.02 8.75 8.19
C GLU A 86 -23.27 7.85 9.41
N LEU A 87 -22.44 6.82 9.60
CA LEU A 87 -22.55 5.89 10.73
C LEU A 87 -22.48 6.60 12.10
N TRP A 88 -21.71 7.67 12.19
CA TRP A 88 -21.57 8.47 13.42
C TRP A 88 -22.66 9.55 13.59
N GLY A 89 -23.65 9.58 12.71
CA GLY A 89 -24.75 10.54 12.74
C GLY A 89 -24.35 11.99 12.43
N LEU A 90 -23.17 12.20 11.82
CA LEU A 90 -22.68 13.52 11.43
C LEU A 90 -23.25 13.99 10.07
N ARG A 91 -23.83 13.07 9.33
CA ARG A 91 -24.55 13.25 8.06
C ARG A 91 -25.70 12.27 7.97
N SER A 92 -26.72 12.62 7.17
CA SER A 92 -27.83 11.71 6.88
C SER A 92 -27.34 10.50 6.09
N ASP A 93 -27.95 9.35 6.31
CA ASP A 93 -27.68 8.14 5.56
C ASP A 93 -27.84 8.38 4.06
N GLY A 94 -26.95 7.82 3.28
CA GLY A 94 -26.97 7.96 1.85
C GLY A 94 -26.45 9.29 1.31
N SER A 95 -25.99 10.22 2.14
CA SER A 95 -25.52 11.54 1.76
C SER A 95 -24.02 11.64 1.45
N ASN A 96 -23.27 10.51 1.45
CA ASN A 96 -21.84 10.51 1.16
C ASN A 96 -21.56 11.22 -0.17
N PRO A 97 -20.78 12.32 -0.16
CA PRO A 97 -20.56 13.16 -1.34
C PRO A 97 -19.73 12.47 -2.43
N ARG A 98 -19.10 11.34 -2.13
CA ARG A 98 -18.38 10.52 -3.11
C ARG A 98 -19.32 9.69 -4.01
N ARG A 99 -20.54 9.45 -3.61
CA ARG A 99 -21.48 8.59 -4.37
C ARG A 99 -21.63 9.07 -5.81
N HIS A 100 -21.61 8.10 -6.73
CA HIS A 100 -21.74 8.28 -8.19
C HIS A 100 -20.54 8.95 -8.89
N LEU A 101 -19.47 9.32 -8.20
CA LEU A 101 -18.24 9.76 -8.85
C LEU A 101 -17.50 8.53 -9.41
N ARG A 102 -17.18 8.58 -10.70
CA ARG A 102 -16.44 7.52 -11.37
C ARG A 102 -14.95 7.70 -11.15
N LYS A 103 -14.23 6.60 -10.98
CA LYS A 103 -12.76 6.57 -10.96
C LYS A 103 -12.22 6.82 -12.36
N TYR A 104 -11.02 7.37 -12.45
CA TYR A 104 -10.26 7.37 -13.70
C TYR A 104 -9.86 5.95 -14.08
N PRO A 105 -9.72 5.64 -15.38
CA PRO A 105 -9.13 4.39 -15.83
C PRO A 105 -7.73 4.20 -15.23
N GLU A 106 -7.45 2.97 -14.79
CA GLU A 106 -6.13 2.59 -14.30
C GLU A 106 -5.54 1.56 -15.26
N GLU A 107 -4.43 1.90 -15.90
CA GLU A 107 -3.72 0.97 -16.76
C GLU A 107 -2.95 -0.04 -15.91
N LYS A 108 -3.15 -1.31 -16.17
CA LYS A 108 -2.36 -2.38 -15.57
C LYS A 108 -0.99 -2.42 -16.22
N ARG A 109 0.05 -2.52 -15.39
CA ARG A 109 1.40 -2.78 -15.89
C ARG A 109 1.54 -4.29 -16.10
N GLU A 110 1.68 -4.70 -17.36
CA GLU A 110 1.79 -6.11 -17.78
C GLU A 110 3.15 -6.37 -18.44
N ARG A 111 4.23 -5.86 -17.84
CA ARG A 111 5.57 -6.14 -18.32
C ARG A 111 6.21 -7.25 -17.51
N TYR A 112 6.58 -8.31 -18.20
CA TYR A 112 7.39 -9.41 -17.67
C TYR A 112 8.78 -9.38 -18.29
N LEU A 113 9.79 -9.86 -17.55
CA LEU A 113 11.13 -10.02 -18.10
C LEU A 113 11.13 -11.19 -19.10
N SER A 114 11.72 -10.96 -20.27
CA SER A 114 12.00 -12.03 -21.23
C SER A 114 13.07 -12.97 -20.69
N PRO A 115 13.22 -14.20 -21.25
CA PRO A 115 14.31 -15.10 -20.90
C PRO A 115 15.69 -14.47 -21.04
N ALA A 116 15.90 -13.67 -22.09
CA ALA A 116 17.16 -12.95 -22.31
C ALA A 116 17.43 -11.88 -21.25
N GLU A 117 16.40 -11.12 -20.85
CA GLU A 117 16.52 -10.12 -19.76
C GLU A 117 16.78 -10.80 -18.40
N LEU A 118 16.17 -11.98 -18.15
CA LEU A 118 16.44 -12.75 -16.93
C LEU A 118 17.89 -13.26 -16.91
N ALA A 119 18.39 -13.74 -18.05
CA ALA A 119 19.79 -14.18 -18.18
C ALA A 119 20.74 -13.01 -17.91
N ALA A 120 20.53 -11.86 -18.58
CA ALA A 120 21.34 -10.66 -18.39
C ALA A 120 21.30 -10.14 -16.93
N LEU A 121 20.14 -10.20 -16.26
CA LEU A 121 20.02 -9.89 -14.84
C LEU A 121 20.84 -10.86 -13.98
N GLY A 122 20.79 -12.16 -14.28
CA GLY A 122 21.58 -13.19 -13.59
C GLY A 122 23.09 -12.95 -13.71
N GLU A 123 23.57 -12.60 -14.91
CA GLU A 123 24.98 -12.27 -15.17
C GLU A 123 25.39 -10.99 -14.41
N ALA A 124 24.54 -9.94 -14.44
CA ALA A 124 24.80 -8.70 -13.74
C ALA A 124 24.89 -8.91 -12.21
N LEU A 125 23.99 -9.70 -11.63
CA LEU A 125 24.03 -10.03 -10.19
C LEU A 125 25.29 -10.83 -9.83
N SER A 126 25.69 -11.78 -10.68
CA SER A 126 26.91 -12.59 -10.46
C SER A 126 28.18 -11.75 -10.56
N ARG A 127 28.23 -10.83 -11.50
CA ARG A 127 29.33 -9.87 -11.62
C ARG A 127 29.43 -8.94 -10.41
N ALA A 128 28.28 -8.35 -10.00
CA ALA A 128 28.24 -7.47 -8.84
C ALA A 128 28.69 -8.18 -7.54
N GLU A 129 28.35 -9.46 -7.41
CA GLU A 129 28.79 -10.29 -6.29
C GLU A 129 30.30 -10.58 -6.31
N GLN A 130 30.87 -10.91 -7.48
CA GLN A 130 32.30 -11.16 -7.67
C GLN A 130 33.14 -9.90 -7.42
N GLU A 131 32.70 -8.78 -7.97
CA GLU A 131 33.38 -7.48 -7.88
C GLU A 131 33.12 -6.78 -6.51
N ARG A 132 32.21 -7.30 -5.71
CA ARG A 132 31.79 -6.74 -4.38
C ARG A 132 31.37 -5.28 -4.45
N VAL A 133 30.70 -4.90 -5.54
CA VAL A 133 30.25 -3.51 -5.77
C VAL A 133 28.89 -3.22 -5.17
N GLU A 134 28.14 -4.28 -4.81
CA GLU A 134 26.80 -4.18 -4.23
C GLU A 134 26.70 -4.96 -2.93
N ASP A 135 25.75 -4.56 -2.09
CA ASP A 135 25.44 -5.24 -0.83
C ASP A 135 25.00 -6.71 -1.12
N PRO A 136 25.67 -7.72 -0.53
CA PRO A 136 25.31 -9.12 -0.73
C PRO A 136 23.87 -9.44 -0.34
N TYR A 137 23.31 -8.73 0.67
CA TYR A 137 21.91 -8.90 1.05
C TYR A 137 20.94 -8.36 -0.02
N ALA A 138 21.31 -7.29 -0.72
CA ALA A 138 20.52 -6.77 -1.83
C ALA A 138 20.51 -7.75 -3.01
N ILE A 139 21.66 -8.32 -3.36
CA ILE A 139 21.78 -9.36 -4.41
C ILE A 139 20.94 -10.59 -4.04
N ALA A 140 21.07 -11.06 -2.81
CA ALA A 140 20.32 -12.21 -2.31
C ALA A 140 18.80 -11.95 -2.31
N ALA A 141 18.36 -10.75 -1.92
CA ALA A 141 16.95 -10.39 -1.94
C ALA A 141 16.38 -10.43 -3.37
N ILE A 142 17.10 -9.91 -4.37
CA ILE A 142 16.67 -9.96 -5.77
C ILE A 142 16.58 -11.43 -6.25
N ARG A 143 17.58 -12.25 -5.98
CA ARG A 143 17.56 -13.68 -6.32
C ARG A 143 16.40 -14.41 -5.66
N LEU A 144 16.15 -14.17 -4.36
CA LEU A 144 15.03 -14.78 -3.65
C LEU A 144 13.68 -14.35 -4.23
N LEU A 145 13.51 -13.09 -4.62
CA LEU A 145 12.29 -12.64 -5.30
C LEU A 145 12.05 -13.41 -6.59
N ILE A 146 13.10 -13.64 -7.41
CA ILE A 146 13.01 -14.39 -8.66
C ILE A 146 12.66 -15.87 -8.38
N PHE A 147 13.36 -16.51 -7.45
CA PHE A 147 13.23 -17.96 -7.22
C PHE A 147 11.98 -18.36 -6.44
N THR A 148 11.39 -17.44 -5.65
CA THR A 148 10.25 -17.75 -4.78
C THR A 148 8.94 -17.14 -5.25
N GLY A 149 8.97 -16.10 -6.07
CA GLY A 149 7.77 -15.31 -6.40
C GLY A 149 7.14 -14.63 -5.20
N CYS A 150 7.88 -14.44 -4.11
CA CYS A 150 7.43 -13.70 -2.95
C CYS A 150 7.23 -12.22 -3.26
N ARG A 151 6.37 -11.56 -2.47
CA ARG A 151 6.23 -10.10 -2.56
C ARG A 151 7.47 -9.41 -2.00
N LEU A 152 7.79 -8.23 -2.54
CA LEU A 152 8.96 -7.46 -2.12
C LEU A 152 9.08 -7.37 -0.58
N ASN A 153 8.01 -6.97 0.11
CA ASN A 153 8.05 -6.83 1.57
C ASN A 153 8.19 -8.17 2.31
N GLU A 154 7.76 -9.28 1.73
CA GLU A 154 7.93 -10.61 2.33
C GLU A 154 9.41 -11.01 2.37
N ILE A 155 10.18 -10.61 1.36
CA ILE A 155 11.65 -10.81 1.33
C ILE A 155 12.38 -9.75 2.15
N MET A 156 12.03 -8.45 2.00
CA MET A 156 12.72 -7.36 2.71
C MET A 156 12.57 -7.40 4.23
N THR A 157 11.55 -8.08 4.73
CA THR A 157 11.31 -8.26 6.18
C THR A 157 11.49 -9.72 6.63
N LEU A 158 12.13 -10.54 5.78
CA LEU A 158 12.37 -11.96 6.09
C LEU A 158 13.27 -12.10 7.32
N LYS A 159 12.87 -12.97 8.23
CA LYS A 159 13.65 -13.31 9.42
C LYS A 159 14.13 -14.74 9.31
N TRP A 160 15.31 -15.04 9.85
CA TRP A 160 15.84 -16.40 9.91
C TRP A 160 14.89 -17.38 10.63
N SER A 161 14.13 -16.90 11.62
CA SER A 161 13.12 -17.70 12.30
C SER A 161 11.94 -18.15 11.41
N TYR A 162 11.81 -17.58 10.21
CA TYR A 162 10.80 -17.96 9.23
C TYR A 162 11.33 -18.97 8.20
N VAL A 163 12.64 -19.23 8.20
CA VAL A 163 13.28 -20.14 7.25
C VAL A 163 13.39 -21.53 7.88
N ASP A 164 12.69 -22.49 7.29
CA ASP A 164 12.72 -23.89 7.67
C ASP A 164 13.52 -24.67 6.59
N PHE A 165 14.80 -24.91 6.87
CA PHE A 165 15.70 -25.62 5.94
C PHE A 165 15.34 -27.10 5.81
N GLU A 166 14.85 -27.73 6.87
CA GLU A 166 14.47 -29.15 6.87
C GLU A 166 13.22 -29.36 6.02
N ALA A 167 12.18 -28.56 6.27
CA ALA A 167 10.96 -28.57 5.46
C ALA A 167 11.11 -27.84 4.11
N ARG A 168 12.26 -27.23 3.82
CA ARG A 168 12.54 -26.45 2.61
C ARG A 168 11.45 -25.41 2.32
N CYS A 169 11.12 -24.60 3.30
CA CYS A 169 10.07 -23.61 3.12
C CYS A 169 10.32 -22.33 3.96
N LEU A 170 9.63 -21.25 3.57
CA LEU A 170 9.44 -20.06 4.40
C LEU A 170 8.07 -20.15 5.08
N ARG A 171 8.06 -19.98 6.40
CA ARG A 171 6.82 -19.87 7.19
C ARG A 171 6.57 -18.39 7.51
N LEU A 172 5.85 -17.71 6.63
CA LEU A 172 5.56 -16.29 6.76
C LEU A 172 4.31 -16.11 7.66
N PRO A 173 4.44 -15.56 8.87
CA PRO A 173 3.34 -15.52 9.84
C PRO A 173 2.28 -14.48 9.48
N ASP A 174 2.67 -13.37 8.86
CA ASP A 174 1.77 -12.30 8.43
C ASP A 174 2.17 -11.79 7.03
N THR A 175 1.29 -12.02 6.07
CA THR A 175 1.40 -11.45 4.73
C THR A 175 0.19 -10.54 4.46
N LYS A 176 0.10 -9.96 3.26
CA LYS A 176 -1.08 -9.17 2.85
C LYS A 176 -2.40 -9.95 2.99
N THR A 177 -2.34 -11.28 2.89
CA THR A 177 -3.51 -12.18 2.89
C THR A 177 -3.54 -13.16 4.07
N GLY A 178 -2.72 -12.96 5.09
CA GLY A 178 -2.59 -13.84 6.25
C GLY A 178 -1.31 -14.68 6.24
N ALA A 179 -1.21 -15.69 7.11
CA ALA A 179 -0.07 -16.61 7.16
C ALA A 179 0.05 -17.42 5.86
N ARG A 180 1.30 -17.68 5.44
CA ARG A 180 1.58 -18.37 4.18
C ARG A 180 2.84 -19.21 4.29
N ILE A 181 2.84 -20.39 3.66
CA ILE A 181 4.03 -21.21 3.45
C ILE A 181 4.47 -21.06 1.99
N VAL A 182 5.77 -20.87 1.78
CA VAL A 182 6.40 -20.78 0.47
C VAL A 182 7.46 -21.86 0.37
N HIS A 183 7.30 -22.82 -0.54
CA HIS A 183 8.29 -23.86 -0.77
C HIS A 183 9.52 -23.30 -1.47
N LEU A 184 10.70 -23.75 -1.03
CA LEU A 184 12.00 -23.32 -1.55
C LEU A 184 12.58 -24.36 -2.47
N GLY A 185 12.82 -23.98 -3.71
CA GLY A 185 13.65 -24.77 -4.64
C GLY A 185 15.14 -24.70 -4.28
N ALA A 186 15.93 -25.62 -4.84
CA ALA A 186 17.37 -25.68 -4.60
C ALA A 186 18.10 -24.33 -4.78
N PRO A 187 17.83 -23.51 -5.83
CA PRO A 187 18.49 -22.21 -5.98
C PRO A 187 18.20 -21.23 -4.84
N ALA A 188 16.97 -21.23 -4.30
CA ALA A 188 16.62 -20.35 -3.18
C ALA A 188 17.30 -20.79 -1.88
N LEU A 189 17.41 -22.09 -1.65
CA LEU A 189 18.13 -22.66 -0.50
C LEU A 189 19.63 -22.34 -0.59
N ASP A 190 20.24 -22.45 -1.76
CA ASP A 190 21.63 -22.09 -1.99
C ASP A 190 21.89 -20.62 -1.66
N VAL A 191 21.05 -19.70 -2.13
CA VAL A 191 21.15 -18.28 -1.78
C VAL A 191 21.10 -18.09 -0.26
N LEU A 192 20.12 -18.68 0.44
CA LEU A 192 19.96 -18.55 1.89
C LEU A 192 21.13 -19.14 2.67
N SER A 193 21.76 -20.22 2.17
CA SER A 193 22.89 -20.86 2.84
C SER A 193 24.17 -20.03 2.80
N ARG A 194 24.31 -19.10 1.85
CA ARG A 194 25.48 -18.23 1.65
C ARG A 194 25.42 -16.90 2.40
N ILE A 195 24.26 -16.54 2.93
CA ILE A 195 24.07 -15.29 3.67
C ILE A 195 24.43 -15.56 5.14
N GLU A 196 25.19 -14.64 5.73
CA GLU A 196 25.47 -14.67 7.17
C GLU A 196 24.17 -14.50 7.99
N ARG A 197 24.10 -15.19 9.14
CA ARG A 197 22.94 -15.17 10.03
C ARG A 197 23.04 -14.08 11.08
#